data_84625d0bdb7bc52b5dec2bf2e4019e62
#
_entry.id   84625d0bdb7bc52b5dec2bf2e4019e62
#
_cell.length_a   1.000
_cell.length_b   1.000
_cell.length_c   1.000
_cell.angle_alpha   90.00
_cell.angle_beta   90.00
_cell.angle_gamma   90.00
#
_symmetry.space_group_name_H-M   'P 1'
#
loop_
_entity.id
_entity.type
_entity.pdbx_description
1 polymer ?
#
loop_
_entity_poly.entity_id
_entity_poly.type
_entity_poly.pdbx_seq_one_letter_code
_entity_poly.pdbx_strand_id
1 'polypeptide(L)'
;MAKKWVYLFSEGNAQMRELLGGKGANLAEMTNLGLPVPQGFTITTEACTQYYEDGRTINDEIMGQIMEYIGKMEEITGKKFGDKENPLLVSVRSGARASMPGMMDTILNLGLNEEVVEVLSEKSGNPRWAWDCYRRFIQMYSDVVMEVGKKYFEELIDQMKAKKGVTQDVELTADDLKELAGQFKAEYKEKIGSDFPTDPKEQLMGAIKAVFRSWDNPRANVYRRDNDIPYSWGTAVNVQMMAFGNMGDDCGTGVAFTRDPATGEKGLFGEFLTNAQGEDVVAGVRTPMHISEMEEKFPEAFAQFKEVCKILESHYRDMQDMEFTVEHGKLYMLQT
;
A
#
# COMPACT_ATOMS: atom_id res chain seq x y z
N MET A 1 32.66 1.19 -7.82
CA MET A 1 31.31 0.65 -8.07
C MET A 1 30.28 1.67 -7.62
N ALA A 2 29.21 1.87 -8.39
CA ALA A 2 28.11 2.76 -7.97
C ALA A 2 27.44 2.19 -6.72
N LYS A 3 26.99 3.07 -5.81
CA LYS A 3 26.29 2.67 -4.58
C LYS A 3 24.94 2.07 -4.94
N LYS A 4 24.50 1.04 -4.22
CA LYS A 4 23.19 0.42 -4.39
C LYS A 4 22.20 1.11 -3.47
N TRP A 5 21.22 1.80 -4.05
CA TRP A 5 20.18 2.54 -3.35
C TRP A 5 18.84 1.81 -3.29
N VAL A 6 18.67 0.80 -4.16
CA VAL A 6 17.40 0.10 -4.34
C VAL A 6 17.65 -1.41 -4.38
N TYR A 7 16.78 -2.16 -3.70
CA TYR A 7 16.86 -3.62 -3.60
C TYR A 7 15.51 -4.22 -3.97
N LEU A 8 15.48 -5.20 -4.89
CA LEU A 8 14.32 -6.08 -5.00
C LEU A 8 14.10 -6.82 -3.68
N PHE A 9 12.87 -7.22 -3.38
CA PHE A 9 12.63 -8.05 -2.18
C PHE A 9 13.49 -9.31 -2.21
N SER A 10 13.67 -9.93 -3.38
CA SER A 10 14.53 -11.10 -3.54
C SER A 10 16.03 -10.84 -3.29
N GLU A 11 16.45 -9.60 -3.25
CA GLU A 11 17.85 -9.22 -3.03
C GLU A 11 18.17 -8.88 -1.57
N GLY A 12 17.16 -8.86 -0.69
CA GLY A 12 17.31 -8.52 0.71
C GLY A 12 17.04 -9.69 1.65
N ASN A 13 17.14 -9.44 2.96
CA ASN A 13 16.83 -10.39 4.02
C ASN A 13 16.55 -9.69 5.34
N ALA A 14 16.16 -10.46 6.37
CA ALA A 14 15.79 -9.94 7.69
C ALA A 14 16.93 -9.22 8.43
N GLN A 15 18.20 -9.52 8.14
CA GLN A 15 19.35 -8.87 8.76
C GLN A 15 19.61 -7.46 8.23
N MET A 16 18.96 -7.08 7.15
CA MET A 16 19.15 -5.76 6.50
C MET A 16 18.16 -4.70 7.02
N ARG A 17 17.70 -4.85 8.25
CA ARG A 17 16.70 -3.95 8.86
C ARG A 17 17.15 -2.48 8.91
N GLU A 18 18.44 -2.22 9.10
CA GLU A 18 18.99 -0.88 9.11
C GLU A 18 18.85 -0.18 7.76
N LEU A 19 19.02 -0.93 6.67
CA LEU A 19 19.02 -0.44 5.31
C LEU A 19 17.64 -0.47 4.65
N LEU A 20 16.86 -1.54 4.90
CA LEU A 20 15.57 -1.76 4.27
C LEU A 20 14.38 -1.36 5.15
N GLY A 21 14.64 -0.96 6.40
CA GLY A 21 13.60 -0.78 7.40
C GLY A 21 13.02 -2.13 7.88
N GLY A 22 12.18 -2.10 8.91
CA GLY A 22 11.57 -3.32 9.44
C GLY A 22 10.66 -4.02 8.44
N LYS A 23 9.78 -3.26 7.80
CA LYS A 23 8.83 -3.81 6.81
C LYS A 23 9.54 -4.34 5.57
N GLY A 24 10.50 -3.60 5.02
CA GLY A 24 11.25 -4.01 3.84
C GLY A 24 12.08 -5.27 4.07
N ALA A 25 12.75 -5.36 5.21
CA ALA A 25 13.53 -6.53 5.59
C ALA A 25 12.66 -7.78 5.73
N ASN A 26 11.48 -7.65 6.34
CA ASN A 26 10.55 -8.77 6.49
C ASN A 26 9.88 -9.17 5.16
N LEU A 27 9.56 -8.22 4.29
CA LEU A 27 9.08 -8.52 2.93
C LEU A 27 10.12 -9.31 2.14
N ALA A 28 11.39 -8.91 2.25
CA ALA A 28 12.50 -9.63 1.62
C ALA A 28 12.64 -11.05 2.19
N GLU A 29 12.60 -11.20 3.51
CA GLU A 29 12.70 -12.50 4.16
C GLU A 29 11.56 -13.43 3.76
N MET A 30 10.31 -12.96 3.79
CA MET A 30 9.15 -13.74 3.32
C MET A 30 9.28 -14.15 1.85
N THR A 31 9.77 -13.27 1.00
CA THR A 31 10.00 -13.57 -0.42
C THR A 31 11.02 -14.69 -0.57
N ASN A 32 12.12 -14.64 0.17
CA ASN A 32 13.18 -15.66 0.12
C ASN A 32 12.75 -17.01 0.73
N LEU A 33 11.78 -16.99 1.65
CA LEU A 33 11.16 -18.23 2.19
C LEU A 33 10.17 -18.86 1.21
N GLY A 34 9.94 -18.24 0.05
CA GLY A 34 9.00 -18.74 -0.95
C GLY A 34 7.54 -18.46 -0.62
N LEU A 35 7.26 -17.56 0.29
CA LEU A 35 5.89 -17.19 0.66
C LEU A 35 5.26 -16.27 -0.41
N PRO A 36 3.90 -16.24 -0.49
CA PRO A 36 3.20 -15.49 -1.53
C PRO A 36 3.19 -13.98 -1.22
N VAL A 37 4.28 -13.32 -1.53
CA VAL A 37 4.44 -11.85 -1.37
C VAL A 37 4.30 -11.19 -2.73
N PRO A 38 3.46 -10.15 -2.88
CA PRO A 38 3.45 -9.37 -4.11
C PRO A 38 4.84 -8.79 -4.39
N GLN A 39 5.28 -8.85 -5.65
CA GLN A 39 6.61 -8.39 -6.05
C GLN A 39 6.81 -6.92 -5.78
N GLY A 40 8.06 -6.54 -5.49
CA GLY A 40 8.38 -5.16 -5.19
C GLY A 40 9.86 -4.93 -4.93
N PHE A 41 10.17 -3.69 -4.62
CA PHE A 41 11.52 -3.26 -4.24
C PHE A 41 11.47 -2.26 -3.09
N THR A 42 12.60 -2.14 -2.41
CA THR A 42 12.78 -1.19 -1.31
C THR A 42 13.84 -0.16 -1.70
N ILE A 43 13.50 1.11 -1.55
CA ILE A 43 14.42 2.24 -1.62
C ILE A 43 14.98 2.43 -0.21
N THR A 44 16.29 2.44 -0.07
CA THR A 44 16.95 2.32 1.23
C THR A 44 16.78 3.55 2.14
N THR A 45 16.99 3.35 3.43
CA THR A 45 17.07 4.43 4.42
C THR A 45 18.18 5.41 4.11
N GLU A 46 19.28 4.95 3.50
CA GLU A 46 20.37 5.82 3.07
C GLU A 46 19.96 6.76 1.94
N ALA A 47 19.07 6.32 1.05
CA ALA A 47 18.49 7.19 0.03
C ALA A 47 17.65 8.33 0.66
N CYS A 48 16.94 8.05 1.74
CA CYS A 48 16.22 9.05 2.52
C CYS A 48 17.17 10.09 3.12
N THR A 49 18.24 9.64 3.76
CA THR A 49 19.26 10.52 4.34
C THR A 49 19.90 11.40 3.25
N GLN A 50 20.21 10.81 2.10
CA GLN A 50 20.76 11.55 0.96
C GLN A 50 19.79 12.59 0.42
N TYR A 51 18.49 12.27 0.39
CA TYR A 51 17.44 13.22 0.02
C TYR A 51 17.47 14.48 0.88
N TYR A 52 17.65 14.35 2.19
CA TYR A 52 17.75 15.50 3.09
C TYR A 52 19.07 16.24 2.94
N GLU A 53 20.20 15.54 2.78
CA GLU A 53 21.51 16.15 2.52
C GLU A 53 21.53 16.96 1.21
N ASP A 54 20.81 16.50 0.21
CA ASP A 54 20.69 17.17 -1.10
C ASP A 54 19.59 18.27 -1.12
N GLY A 55 19.17 18.75 0.02
CA GLY A 55 18.18 19.82 0.12
C GLY A 55 16.77 19.41 -0.25
N ARG A 56 16.35 18.20 0.13
CA ARG A 56 15.03 17.59 -0.15
C ARG A 56 14.80 17.36 -1.65
N THR A 57 15.83 16.84 -2.30
CA THR A 57 15.76 16.42 -3.70
C THR A 57 16.30 14.99 -3.85
N ILE A 58 15.73 14.24 -4.78
CA ILE A 58 16.24 12.92 -5.16
C ILE A 58 17.25 13.11 -6.27
N ASN A 59 18.51 12.72 -6.05
CA ASN A 59 19.56 12.88 -7.05
C ASN A 59 19.37 11.93 -8.25
N ASP A 60 20.07 12.22 -9.34
CA ASP A 60 19.93 11.46 -10.59
C ASP A 60 20.34 9.99 -10.46
N GLU A 61 21.30 9.68 -9.61
CA GLU A 61 21.76 8.29 -9.38
C GLU A 61 20.65 7.46 -8.71
N ILE A 62 20.03 8.00 -7.67
CA ILE A 62 18.90 7.34 -6.98
C ILE A 62 17.71 7.21 -7.93
N MET A 63 17.37 8.28 -8.63
CA MET A 63 16.27 8.30 -9.60
C MET A 63 16.48 7.27 -10.71
N GLY A 64 17.70 7.17 -11.23
CA GLY A 64 18.07 6.20 -12.25
C GLY A 64 17.87 4.76 -11.78
N GLN A 65 18.26 4.46 -10.54
CA GLN A 65 18.06 3.13 -9.95
C GLN A 65 16.58 2.83 -9.72
N ILE A 66 15.79 3.79 -9.27
CA ILE A 66 14.33 3.62 -9.10
C ILE A 66 13.71 3.24 -10.46
N MET A 67 14.05 3.95 -11.53
CA MET A 67 13.53 3.66 -12.87
C MET A 67 13.99 2.30 -13.40
N GLU A 68 15.23 1.92 -13.15
CA GLU A 68 15.75 0.60 -13.48
C GLU A 68 14.95 -0.51 -12.78
N TYR A 69 14.65 -0.33 -11.48
CA TYR A 69 13.94 -1.33 -10.69
C TYR A 69 12.44 -1.39 -11.00
N ILE A 70 11.85 -0.30 -11.47
CA ILE A 70 10.50 -0.35 -12.08
C ILE A 70 10.53 -1.27 -13.30
N GLY A 71 11.54 -1.15 -14.18
CA GLY A 71 11.72 -2.05 -15.31
C GLY A 71 11.86 -3.51 -14.89
N LYS A 72 12.60 -3.80 -13.83
CA LYS A 72 12.73 -5.15 -13.27
C LYS A 72 11.40 -5.68 -12.74
N MET A 73 10.62 -4.85 -12.04
CA MET A 73 9.27 -5.23 -11.63
C MET A 73 8.37 -5.56 -12.81
N GLU A 74 8.42 -4.76 -13.85
CA GLU A 74 7.64 -4.99 -15.07
C GLU A 74 7.99 -6.35 -15.69
N GLU A 75 9.26 -6.71 -15.75
CA GLU A 75 9.71 -8.04 -16.24
C GLU A 75 9.20 -9.18 -15.36
N ILE A 76 9.34 -9.06 -14.03
CA ILE A 76 8.96 -10.10 -13.08
C ILE A 76 7.45 -10.31 -13.07
N THR A 77 6.67 -9.23 -13.10
CA THR A 77 5.19 -9.28 -12.99
C THR A 77 4.50 -9.53 -14.32
N GLY A 78 5.16 -9.24 -15.44
CA GLY A 78 4.54 -9.23 -16.77
C GLY A 78 3.55 -8.09 -16.98
N LYS A 79 3.54 -7.11 -16.09
CA LYS A 79 2.68 -5.93 -16.14
C LYS A 79 3.54 -4.68 -16.33
N LYS A 80 2.98 -3.64 -16.92
CA LYS A 80 3.71 -2.38 -17.16
C LYS A 80 2.95 -1.17 -16.61
N PHE A 81 3.70 -0.19 -16.12
CA PHE A 81 3.14 1.09 -15.71
C PHE A 81 2.51 1.82 -16.91
N GLY A 82 1.24 2.22 -16.74
CA GLY A 82 0.51 2.96 -17.77
C GLY A 82 0.15 2.17 -19.01
N ASP A 83 0.30 0.84 -18.98
CA ASP A 83 0.03 -0.01 -20.12
C ASP A 83 -1.47 -0.06 -20.46
N LYS A 84 -1.75 -0.14 -21.74
CA LYS A 84 -3.12 -0.27 -22.27
C LYS A 84 -3.61 -1.72 -22.34
N GLU A 85 -2.72 -2.69 -22.11
CA GLU A 85 -3.06 -4.12 -22.16
C GLU A 85 -3.03 -4.78 -20.79
N ASN A 86 -1.95 -4.59 -20.03
CA ASN A 86 -1.77 -5.20 -18.70
C ASN A 86 -1.10 -4.22 -17.73
N PRO A 87 -1.85 -3.25 -17.20
CA PRO A 87 -1.28 -2.19 -16.37
C PRO A 87 -0.83 -2.68 -15.00
N LEU A 88 0.34 -2.19 -14.57
CA LEU A 88 0.86 -2.38 -13.22
C LEU A 88 0.35 -1.27 -12.32
N LEU A 89 -0.21 -1.63 -11.17
CA LEU A 89 -0.49 -0.71 -10.09
C LEU A 89 0.37 -1.06 -8.89
N VAL A 90 0.86 -0.05 -8.19
CA VAL A 90 1.71 -0.25 -7.00
C VAL A 90 1.23 0.57 -5.81
N SER A 91 1.63 0.11 -4.62
CA SER A 91 1.61 0.89 -3.39
C SER A 91 3.00 1.46 -3.13
N VAL A 92 3.03 2.60 -2.44
CA VAL A 92 4.26 3.21 -1.90
C VAL A 92 4.05 3.40 -0.42
N ARG A 93 4.87 2.72 0.38
CA ARG A 93 4.77 2.70 1.84
C ARG A 93 6.08 3.05 2.49
N SER A 94 6.00 3.76 3.61
CA SER A 94 7.16 3.97 4.47
C SER A 94 7.55 2.68 5.20
N GLY A 95 8.82 2.61 5.60
CA GLY A 95 9.30 1.51 6.43
C GLY A 95 10.52 1.96 7.22
N ALA A 96 10.32 2.47 8.44
CA ALA A 96 11.42 2.85 9.30
C ALA A 96 12.05 1.62 9.95
N ARG A 97 13.30 1.78 10.40
CA ARG A 97 14.04 0.78 11.17
C ARG A 97 13.32 0.38 12.46
N ALA A 98 12.74 1.36 13.15
CA ALA A 98 11.85 1.13 14.28
C ALA A 98 10.40 1.36 13.86
N SER A 99 9.46 0.58 14.42
CA SER A 99 8.04 0.75 14.13
C SER A 99 7.55 2.12 14.58
N MET A 100 6.87 2.83 13.68
CA MET A 100 6.29 4.16 13.93
C MET A 100 4.84 4.19 13.39
N PRO A 101 3.90 3.48 14.06
CA PRO A 101 2.54 3.34 13.54
C PRO A 101 1.82 4.68 13.37
N GLY A 102 1.24 4.91 12.20
CA GLY A 102 0.47 6.12 11.90
C GLY A 102 1.26 7.41 11.76
N MET A 103 2.61 7.34 11.85
CA MET A 103 3.45 8.54 11.81
C MET A 103 3.86 8.96 10.41
N MET A 104 3.93 8.01 9.48
CA MET A 104 4.36 8.24 8.10
C MET A 104 3.30 7.76 7.11
N ASP A 105 3.45 8.18 5.87
CA ASP A 105 2.42 8.08 4.86
C ASP A 105 2.48 6.80 4.02
N THR A 106 1.32 6.42 3.46
CA THR A 106 1.13 5.33 2.50
C THR A 106 0.29 5.85 1.35
N ILE A 107 0.65 5.51 0.12
CA ILE A 107 -0.13 5.82 -1.07
C ILE A 107 -0.42 4.50 -1.81
N LEU A 108 -1.70 4.25 -2.12
CA LEU A 108 -2.16 3.06 -2.82
C LEU A 108 -2.58 3.40 -4.26
N ASN A 109 -2.67 2.38 -5.10
CA ASN A 109 -3.24 2.45 -6.45
C ASN A 109 -2.48 3.38 -7.41
N LEU A 110 -1.17 3.55 -7.24
CA LEU A 110 -0.35 4.33 -8.15
C LEU A 110 -0.28 3.68 -9.53
N GLY A 111 -0.35 4.48 -10.56
CA GLY A 111 -0.37 4.05 -11.96
C GLY A 111 -1.69 4.29 -12.65
N LEU A 112 -2.72 4.75 -11.92
CA LEU A 112 -4.05 5.02 -12.47
C LEU A 112 -4.11 6.36 -13.20
N ASN A 113 -4.75 6.34 -14.35
CA ASN A 113 -5.22 7.47 -15.11
C ASN A 113 -6.50 7.05 -15.85
N GLU A 114 -7.10 7.92 -16.61
CA GLU A 114 -8.37 7.62 -17.27
C GLU A 114 -8.30 6.44 -18.25
N GLU A 115 -7.20 6.31 -19.00
CA GLU A 115 -6.99 5.15 -19.90
C GLU A 115 -6.85 3.85 -19.11
N VAL A 116 -6.03 3.85 -18.08
CA VAL A 116 -5.76 2.64 -17.25
C VAL A 116 -7.03 2.19 -16.53
N VAL A 117 -7.84 3.11 -16.02
CA VAL A 117 -9.12 2.78 -15.38
C VAL A 117 -10.05 2.06 -16.35
N GLU A 118 -10.17 2.53 -17.58
CA GLU A 118 -11.00 1.87 -18.59
C GLU A 118 -10.48 0.47 -18.94
N VAL A 119 -9.17 0.31 -19.06
CA VAL A 119 -8.55 -1.01 -19.28
C VAL A 119 -8.85 -1.97 -18.13
N LEU A 120 -8.69 -1.53 -16.89
CA LEU A 120 -8.98 -2.34 -15.70
C LEU A 120 -10.47 -2.66 -15.58
N SER A 121 -11.33 -1.71 -15.92
CA SER A 121 -12.77 -1.91 -15.97
C SER A 121 -13.17 -3.05 -16.93
N GLU A 122 -12.61 -3.07 -18.13
CA GLU A 122 -12.85 -4.11 -19.13
C GLU A 122 -12.25 -5.45 -18.71
N LYS A 123 -10.98 -5.48 -18.31
CA LYS A 123 -10.26 -6.71 -17.94
C LYS A 123 -10.87 -7.41 -16.73
N SER A 124 -11.26 -6.66 -15.72
CA SER A 124 -11.86 -7.22 -14.49
C SER A 124 -13.33 -7.56 -14.66
N GLY A 125 -14.01 -6.97 -15.65
CA GLY A 125 -15.46 -7.03 -15.73
C GLY A 125 -16.17 -6.33 -14.58
N ASN A 126 -15.45 -5.48 -13.83
CA ASN A 126 -15.95 -4.78 -12.66
C ASN A 126 -15.66 -3.28 -12.74
N PRO A 127 -16.45 -2.52 -13.50
CA PRO A 127 -16.27 -1.08 -13.64
C PRO A 127 -16.34 -0.33 -12.30
N ARG A 128 -17.21 -0.77 -11.39
CA ARG A 128 -17.34 -0.15 -10.08
C ARG A 128 -16.04 -0.22 -9.29
N TRP A 129 -15.41 -1.37 -9.24
CA TRP A 129 -14.11 -1.55 -8.59
C TRP A 129 -13.04 -0.62 -9.20
N ALA A 130 -12.93 -0.60 -10.53
CA ALA A 130 -11.91 0.20 -11.21
C ALA A 130 -12.07 1.70 -10.92
N TRP A 131 -13.28 2.22 -10.99
CA TRP A 131 -13.57 3.63 -10.72
C TRP A 131 -13.45 3.96 -9.22
N ASP A 132 -13.77 3.04 -8.33
CA ASP A 132 -13.53 3.20 -6.89
C ASP A 132 -12.05 3.29 -6.58
N CYS A 133 -11.22 2.45 -7.21
CA CYS A 133 -9.76 2.53 -7.09
C CYS A 133 -9.23 3.89 -7.55
N TYR A 134 -9.74 4.43 -8.65
CA TYR A 134 -9.30 5.72 -9.16
C TYR A 134 -9.74 6.87 -8.25
N ARG A 135 -10.96 6.88 -7.81
CA ARG A 135 -11.47 7.85 -6.85
C ARG A 135 -10.63 7.86 -5.56
N ARG A 136 -10.36 6.70 -4.99
CA ARG A 136 -9.51 6.53 -3.80
C ARG A 136 -8.08 7.03 -4.05
N PHE A 137 -7.53 6.73 -5.21
CA PHE A 137 -6.19 7.18 -5.57
C PHE A 137 -6.10 8.71 -5.66
N ILE A 138 -7.05 9.36 -6.33
CA ILE A 138 -7.06 10.82 -6.46
C ILE A 138 -7.14 11.47 -5.07
N GLN A 139 -8.02 10.99 -4.22
CA GLN A 139 -8.16 11.50 -2.85
C GLN A 139 -6.87 11.34 -2.05
N MET A 140 -6.31 10.14 -2.04
CA MET A 140 -5.11 9.82 -1.26
C MET A 140 -3.88 10.58 -1.77
N TYR A 141 -3.70 10.64 -3.08
CA TYR A 141 -2.61 11.42 -3.68
C TYR A 141 -2.74 12.91 -3.37
N SER A 142 -3.93 13.45 -3.49
CA SER A 142 -4.20 14.86 -3.20
C SER A 142 -3.95 15.19 -1.73
N ASP A 143 -4.42 14.35 -0.81
CA ASP A 143 -4.24 14.53 0.63
C ASP A 143 -2.77 14.35 1.06
N VAL A 144 -2.18 13.22 0.70
CA VAL A 144 -0.85 12.82 1.19
C VAL A 144 0.28 13.50 0.42
N VAL A 145 0.25 13.48 -0.90
CA VAL A 145 1.34 14.01 -1.73
C VAL A 145 1.27 15.53 -1.86
N MET A 146 0.08 16.06 -2.05
CA MET A 146 -0.13 17.48 -2.34
C MET A 146 -0.66 18.29 -1.16
N GLU A 147 -0.94 17.63 -0.04
CA GLU A 147 -1.38 18.26 1.21
C GLU A 147 -2.67 19.11 1.07
N VAL A 148 -3.56 18.71 0.17
CA VAL A 148 -4.83 19.40 -0.05
C VAL A 148 -5.82 19.22 1.11
N GLY A 149 -5.74 18.10 1.81
CA GLY A 149 -6.64 17.75 2.89
C GLY A 149 -7.85 16.94 2.42
N LYS A 150 -8.03 15.77 3.03
CA LYS A 150 -9.08 14.81 2.64
C LYS A 150 -10.51 15.32 2.85
N LYS A 151 -10.73 16.28 3.73
CA LYS A 151 -12.05 16.80 4.06
C LYS A 151 -12.83 17.33 2.84
N TYR A 152 -12.14 17.94 1.88
CA TYR A 152 -12.77 18.46 0.68
C TYR A 152 -13.36 17.34 -0.18
N PHE A 153 -12.67 16.23 -0.24
CA PHE A 153 -13.08 15.05 -0.99
C PHE A 153 -14.19 14.28 -0.26
N GLU A 154 -14.08 14.15 1.05
CA GLU A 154 -15.13 13.55 1.89
C GLU A 154 -16.46 14.30 1.77
N GLU A 155 -16.43 15.63 1.74
CA GLU A 155 -17.61 16.46 1.51
C GLU A 155 -18.27 16.17 0.14
N LEU A 156 -17.47 15.98 -0.91
CA LEU A 156 -18.00 15.63 -2.24
C LEU A 156 -18.63 14.23 -2.24
N ILE A 157 -18.07 13.27 -1.54
CA ILE A 157 -18.68 11.94 -1.37
C ILE A 157 -20.00 12.05 -0.63
N ASP A 158 -20.04 12.78 0.46
CA ASP A 158 -21.25 12.97 1.28
C ASP A 158 -22.37 13.65 0.47
N GLN A 159 -22.06 14.64 -0.34
CA GLN A 159 -22.99 15.28 -1.24
C GLN A 159 -23.55 14.32 -2.29
N MET A 160 -22.69 13.47 -2.86
CA MET A 160 -23.11 12.45 -3.82
C MET A 160 -24.05 11.43 -3.16
N LYS A 161 -23.72 10.94 -1.97
CA LYS A 161 -24.56 10.02 -1.22
C LYS A 161 -25.93 10.63 -0.91
N ALA A 162 -25.98 11.87 -0.47
CA ALA A 162 -27.22 12.59 -0.20
C ALA A 162 -28.06 12.73 -1.46
N LYS A 163 -27.45 13.10 -2.59
CA LYS A 163 -28.13 13.22 -3.89
C LYS A 163 -28.72 11.90 -4.37
N LYS A 164 -28.06 10.79 -4.10
CA LYS A 164 -28.48 9.44 -4.53
C LYS A 164 -29.37 8.74 -3.48
N GLY A 165 -29.52 9.29 -2.30
CA GLY A 165 -30.31 8.71 -1.22
C GLY A 165 -29.68 7.46 -0.61
N VAL A 166 -28.35 7.36 -0.62
CA VAL A 166 -27.59 6.24 -0.04
C VAL A 166 -26.75 6.70 1.15
N THR A 167 -26.35 5.75 2.01
CA THR A 167 -25.61 6.05 3.23
C THR A 167 -24.18 5.52 3.24
N GLN A 168 -23.89 4.52 2.40
CA GLN A 168 -22.57 3.88 2.37
C GLN A 168 -21.91 3.99 0.98
N ASP A 169 -20.60 4.09 0.96
CA ASP A 169 -19.81 4.16 -0.27
C ASP A 169 -20.08 2.98 -1.21
N VAL A 170 -20.26 1.78 -0.65
CA VAL A 170 -20.53 0.55 -1.42
C VAL A 170 -21.84 0.60 -2.23
N GLU A 171 -22.74 1.50 -1.87
CA GLU A 171 -24.02 1.68 -2.57
C GLU A 171 -23.90 2.58 -3.79
N LEU A 172 -22.77 3.27 -3.98
CA LEU A 172 -22.53 4.11 -5.15
C LEU A 172 -22.25 3.22 -6.37
N THR A 173 -22.80 3.60 -7.51
CA THR A 173 -22.63 2.88 -8.78
C THR A 173 -21.29 3.24 -9.45
N ALA A 174 -20.90 2.48 -10.48
CA ALA A 174 -19.75 2.81 -11.32
C ALA A 174 -19.84 4.21 -11.92
N ASP A 175 -21.02 4.60 -12.41
CA ASP A 175 -21.25 5.94 -12.96
C ASP A 175 -21.13 7.03 -11.92
N ASP A 176 -21.64 6.79 -10.71
CA ASP A 176 -21.48 7.70 -9.56
C ASP A 176 -20.02 7.92 -9.22
N LEU A 177 -19.23 6.85 -9.18
CA LEU A 177 -17.81 6.90 -8.87
C LEU A 177 -17.01 7.57 -10.00
N LYS A 178 -17.40 7.39 -11.25
CA LYS A 178 -16.81 8.10 -12.38
C LYS A 178 -17.04 9.61 -12.27
N GLU A 179 -18.27 10.01 -11.93
CA GLU A 179 -18.61 11.42 -11.68
C GLU A 179 -17.82 11.99 -10.52
N LEU A 180 -17.71 11.25 -9.41
CA LEU A 180 -16.88 11.63 -8.26
C LEU A 180 -15.41 11.81 -8.64
N ALA A 181 -14.83 10.91 -9.42
CA ALA A 181 -13.46 11.03 -9.89
C ALA A 181 -13.25 12.34 -10.68
N GLY A 182 -14.21 12.71 -11.52
CA GLY A 182 -14.22 13.99 -12.23
C GLY A 182 -14.28 15.19 -11.28
N GLN A 183 -15.14 15.13 -10.28
CA GLN A 183 -15.25 16.18 -9.25
C GLN A 183 -13.97 16.30 -8.42
N PHE A 184 -13.34 15.17 -8.08
CA PHE A 184 -12.07 15.15 -7.34
C PHE A 184 -10.94 15.78 -8.15
N LYS A 185 -10.86 15.50 -9.43
CA LYS A 185 -9.85 16.13 -10.32
C LYS A 185 -10.07 17.64 -10.46
N ALA A 186 -11.34 18.07 -10.50
CA ALA A 186 -11.68 19.49 -10.51
C ALA A 186 -11.27 20.18 -9.20
N GLU A 187 -11.51 19.53 -8.06
CA GLU A 187 -11.09 20.02 -6.74
C GLU A 187 -9.57 20.13 -6.64
N TYR A 188 -8.86 19.09 -7.11
CA TYR A 188 -7.40 19.11 -7.18
C TYR A 188 -6.89 20.33 -8.00
N LYS A 189 -7.45 20.53 -9.19
CA LYS A 189 -7.06 21.63 -10.07
C LYS A 189 -7.33 23.00 -9.43
N GLU A 190 -8.46 23.14 -8.75
CA GLU A 190 -8.80 24.40 -8.05
C GLU A 190 -7.81 24.68 -6.92
N LYS A 191 -7.43 23.69 -6.13
CA LYS A 191 -6.52 23.84 -4.98
C LYS A 191 -5.04 23.96 -5.38
N ILE A 192 -4.62 23.23 -6.41
CA ILE A 192 -3.20 23.11 -6.80
C ILE A 192 -2.87 24.03 -7.99
N GLY A 193 -3.83 24.33 -8.86
CA GLY A 193 -3.63 25.17 -10.06
C GLY A 193 -3.15 24.43 -11.29
N SER A 194 -3.03 23.10 -11.23
CA SER A 194 -2.65 22.24 -12.36
C SER A 194 -3.51 21.00 -12.40
N ASP A 195 -3.53 20.30 -13.55
CA ASP A 195 -4.28 19.06 -13.69
C ASP A 195 -3.68 17.95 -12.84
N PHE A 196 -4.53 17.02 -12.40
CA PHE A 196 -4.09 15.81 -11.70
C PHE A 196 -3.12 15.02 -12.58
N PRO A 197 -1.96 14.56 -12.05
CA PRO A 197 -0.94 13.91 -12.87
C PRO A 197 -1.43 12.59 -13.47
N THR A 198 -1.21 12.43 -14.77
CA THR A 198 -1.61 11.24 -15.53
C THR A 198 -0.45 10.31 -15.87
N ASP A 199 0.79 10.79 -15.79
CA ASP A 199 1.98 9.96 -15.99
C ASP A 199 2.27 9.11 -14.75
N PRO A 200 2.21 7.76 -14.83
CA PRO A 200 2.48 6.88 -13.70
C PRO A 200 3.85 7.09 -13.04
N LYS A 201 4.87 7.41 -13.82
CA LYS A 201 6.22 7.66 -13.29
C LYS A 201 6.29 8.97 -12.49
N GLU A 202 5.62 10.01 -12.97
CA GLU A 202 5.47 11.27 -12.24
C GLU A 202 4.71 11.05 -10.91
N GLN A 203 3.63 10.28 -10.95
CA GLN A 203 2.87 9.90 -9.75
C GLN A 203 3.77 9.17 -8.75
N LEU A 204 4.54 8.19 -9.22
CA LEU A 204 5.46 7.40 -8.39
C LEU A 204 6.51 8.28 -7.72
N MET A 205 7.16 9.15 -8.47
CA MET A 205 8.19 10.04 -7.91
C MET A 205 7.60 11.02 -6.90
N GLY A 206 6.41 11.53 -7.16
CA GLY A 206 5.68 12.36 -6.19
C GLY A 206 5.38 11.63 -4.89
N ALA A 207 4.94 10.39 -4.98
CA ALA A 207 4.66 9.55 -3.82
C ALA A 207 5.92 9.20 -3.01
N ILE A 208 7.01 8.87 -3.68
CA ILE A 208 8.30 8.58 -3.02
C ILE A 208 8.81 9.80 -2.26
N LYS A 209 8.78 10.96 -2.89
CA LYS A 209 9.15 12.23 -2.24
C LYS A 209 8.27 12.53 -1.02
N ALA A 210 6.98 12.28 -1.13
CA ALA A 210 6.04 12.48 -0.02
C ALA A 210 6.36 11.57 1.17
N VAL A 211 6.71 10.30 0.93
CA VAL A 211 7.12 9.38 1.99
C VAL A 211 8.42 9.83 2.63
N PHE A 212 9.43 10.23 1.86
CA PHE A 212 10.67 10.80 2.42
C PHE A 212 10.38 12.06 3.24
N ARG A 213 9.53 12.95 2.75
CA ARG A 213 9.14 14.17 3.46
C ARG A 213 8.40 13.87 4.77
N SER A 214 7.61 12.80 4.82
CA SER A 214 6.86 12.42 6.01
C SER A 214 7.75 12.02 7.18
N TRP A 215 9.00 11.62 6.93
CA TRP A 215 9.99 11.40 8.00
C TRP A 215 10.20 12.64 8.88
N ASP A 216 10.10 13.82 8.31
CA ASP A 216 10.30 15.11 9.00
C ASP A 216 8.97 15.84 9.28
N ASN A 217 7.85 15.13 9.30
CA ASN A 217 6.58 15.77 9.68
C ASN A 217 6.49 15.95 11.21
N PRO A 218 5.66 16.90 11.70
CA PRO A 218 5.60 17.22 13.14
C PRO A 218 5.30 16.02 14.05
N ARG A 219 4.33 15.16 13.65
CA ARG A 219 3.98 13.98 14.47
C ARG A 219 5.09 12.93 14.48
N ALA A 220 5.78 12.73 13.37
CA ALA A 220 6.93 11.82 13.31
C ALA A 220 8.09 12.35 14.18
N ASN A 221 8.34 13.64 14.15
CA ASN A 221 9.38 14.27 14.97
C ASN A 221 9.11 14.10 16.47
N VAL A 222 7.87 14.30 16.91
CA VAL A 222 7.47 14.10 18.31
C VAL A 222 7.63 12.63 18.69
N TYR A 223 7.12 11.72 17.87
CA TYR A 223 7.21 10.28 18.13
C TYR A 223 8.66 9.81 18.25
N ARG A 224 9.54 10.25 17.33
CA ARG A 224 10.96 9.88 17.38
C ARG A 224 11.63 10.38 18.64
N ARG A 225 11.37 11.62 19.02
CA ARG A 225 11.92 12.18 20.25
C ARG A 225 11.48 11.39 21.48
N ASP A 226 10.20 11.06 21.55
CA ASP A 226 9.62 10.38 22.72
C ASP A 226 10.01 8.89 22.79
N ASN A 227 10.51 8.32 21.70
CA ASN A 227 10.94 6.92 21.61
C ASN A 227 12.45 6.75 21.35
N ASP A 228 13.23 7.81 21.50
CA ASP A 228 14.70 7.80 21.31
C ASP A 228 15.15 7.24 19.95
N ILE A 229 14.41 7.56 18.89
CA ILE A 229 14.72 7.15 17.52
C ILE A 229 15.54 8.25 16.83
N PRO A 230 16.81 7.98 16.48
CA PRO A 230 17.65 9.00 15.84
C PRO A 230 17.11 9.47 14.49
N TYR A 231 17.13 10.77 14.26
CA TYR A 231 16.75 11.36 12.98
C TYR A 231 17.58 10.79 11.81
N SER A 232 18.86 10.51 12.06
CA SER A 232 19.80 9.98 11.05
C SER A 232 19.43 8.61 10.52
N TRP A 233 18.51 7.88 11.15
CA TRP A 233 18.10 6.55 10.66
C TRP A 233 17.30 6.63 9.38
N GLY A 234 16.51 7.67 9.16
CA GLY A 234 15.68 7.80 7.98
C GLY A 234 14.57 6.74 7.88
N THR A 235 13.83 6.79 6.79
CA THR A 235 12.86 5.77 6.42
C THR A 235 13.22 5.14 5.08
N ALA A 236 13.02 3.83 4.95
CA ALA A 236 12.97 3.19 3.65
C ALA A 236 11.61 3.44 2.99
N VAL A 237 11.54 3.20 1.70
CA VAL A 237 10.29 3.28 0.92
C VAL A 237 10.10 1.96 0.19
N ASN A 238 8.97 1.30 0.44
CA ASN A 238 8.60 0.05 -0.23
C ASN A 238 7.65 0.34 -1.39
N VAL A 239 8.05 -0.03 -2.59
CA VAL A 239 7.22 0.02 -3.79
C VAL A 239 6.83 -1.40 -4.13
N GLN A 240 5.54 -1.71 -4.08
CA GLN A 240 5.04 -3.07 -4.16
C GLN A 240 3.83 -3.16 -5.08
N MET A 241 3.77 -4.21 -5.89
CA MET A 241 2.59 -4.51 -6.71
C MET A 241 1.35 -4.61 -5.83
N MET A 242 0.26 -3.99 -6.26
CA MET A 242 -1.02 -4.09 -5.57
C MET A 242 -1.60 -5.49 -5.66
N ALA A 243 -2.18 -5.97 -4.55
CA ALA A 243 -3.11 -7.09 -4.49
C ALA A 243 -4.45 -6.54 -3.98
N PHE A 244 -5.54 -6.88 -4.64
CA PHE A 244 -6.83 -6.26 -4.39
C PHE A 244 -7.79 -7.18 -3.66
N GLY A 245 -8.09 -6.84 -2.42
CA GLY A 245 -9.11 -7.51 -1.61
C GLY A 245 -10.54 -7.02 -1.86
N ASN A 246 -10.74 -6.09 -2.80
CA ASN A 246 -12.01 -5.42 -3.05
C ASN A 246 -12.55 -5.59 -4.48
N MET A 247 -12.12 -6.65 -5.17
CA MET A 247 -12.59 -6.93 -6.55
C MET A 247 -13.89 -7.76 -6.61
N GLY A 248 -14.41 -8.20 -5.48
CA GLY A 248 -15.61 -9.02 -5.39
C GLY A 248 -15.67 -9.85 -4.12
N ASP A 249 -16.69 -10.70 -4.02
CA ASP A 249 -16.94 -11.51 -2.82
C ASP A 249 -15.93 -12.65 -2.63
N ASP A 250 -15.15 -12.99 -3.63
CA ASP A 250 -14.03 -13.94 -3.57
C ASP A 250 -12.70 -13.27 -3.21
N CYS A 251 -12.76 -12.03 -2.77
CA CYS A 251 -11.62 -11.22 -2.33
C CYS A 251 -11.82 -10.78 -0.88
N GLY A 252 -10.73 -10.46 -0.21
CA GLY A 252 -10.78 -9.95 1.15
C GLY A 252 -9.42 -9.48 1.65
N THR A 253 -9.41 -8.97 2.86
CA THR A 253 -8.20 -8.50 3.52
C THR A 253 -8.33 -8.70 5.03
N GLY A 254 -7.20 -8.86 5.72
CA GLY A 254 -7.24 -9.06 7.15
C GLY A 254 -5.91 -8.84 7.84
N VAL A 255 -6.01 -8.85 9.16
CA VAL A 255 -4.89 -8.75 10.10
C VAL A 255 -5.02 -9.87 11.11
N ALA A 256 -3.91 -10.51 11.46
CA ALA A 256 -3.93 -11.60 12.44
C ALA A 256 -2.60 -11.75 13.17
N PHE A 257 -2.71 -12.16 14.43
CA PHE A 257 -1.58 -12.64 15.24
C PHE A 257 -1.53 -14.17 15.21
N THR A 258 -0.36 -14.76 15.26
CA THR A 258 -0.18 -16.21 15.39
C THR A 258 -0.54 -16.71 16.77
N ARG A 259 -0.59 -15.82 17.76
CA ARG A 259 -0.99 -16.09 19.13
C ARG A 259 -1.87 -14.98 19.67
N ASP A 260 -2.65 -15.27 20.70
CA ASP A 260 -3.33 -14.21 21.45
C ASP A 260 -2.28 -13.23 22.01
N PRO A 261 -2.32 -11.95 21.61
CA PRO A 261 -1.31 -10.99 22.04
C PRO A 261 -1.37 -10.64 23.54
N ALA A 262 -2.47 -10.95 24.20
CA ALA A 262 -2.63 -10.70 25.64
C ALA A 262 -2.11 -11.85 26.51
N THR A 263 -2.26 -13.09 26.04
CA THR A 263 -1.96 -14.29 26.84
C THR A 263 -0.80 -15.12 26.32
N GLY A 264 -0.44 -14.98 25.05
CA GLY A 264 0.54 -15.83 24.37
C GLY A 264 0.03 -17.21 24.00
N GLU A 265 -1.26 -17.49 24.20
CA GLU A 265 -1.88 -18.76 23.86
C GLU A 265 -1.86 -18.98 22.34
N LYS A 266 -1.52 -20.20 21.91
CA LYS A 266 -1.48 -20.56 20.49
C LYS A 266 -2.86 -20.51 19.86
N GLY A 267 -2.91 -19.94 18.67
CA GLY A 267 -4.12 -19.85 17.85
C GLY A 267 -4.18 -18.52 17.14
N LEU A 268 -4.81 -18.50 15.97
CA LEU A 268 -4.97 -17.26 15.21
C LEU A 268 -5.94 -16.34 15.94
N PHE A 269 -5.48 -15.10 16.11
CA PHE A 269 -6.25 -14.02 16.72
C PHE A 269 -6.27 -12.84 15.77
N GLY A 270 -7.42 -12.52 15.23
CA GLY A 270 -7.51 -11.42 14.26
C GLY A 270 -8.85 -11.31 13.58
N GLU A 271 -8.87 -10.46 12.56
CA GLU A 271 -10.08 -10.03 11.88
C GLU A 271 -9.86 -9.97 10.37
N PHE A 272 -10.93 -10.18 9.59
CA PHE A 272 -10.90 -9.97 8.15
C PHE A 272 -12.22 -9.38 7.64
N LEU A 273 -12.14 -8.79 6.45
CA LEU A 273 -13.29 -8.31 5.70
C LEU A 273 -13.29 -8.92 4.30
N THR A 274 -14.46 -9.33 3.82
CA THR A 274 -14.65 -9.67 2.42
C THR A 274 -14.86 -8.40 1.59
N ASN A 275 -14.43 -8.43 0.33
CA ASN A 275 -14.59 -7.32 -0.61
C ASN A 275 -14.18 -5.96 0.00
N ALA A 276 -12.93 -5.86 0.46
CA ALA A 276 -12.40 -4.70 1.16
C ALA A 276 -10.89 -4.53 0.90
N GLN A 277 -10.42 -3.29 1.04
CA GLN A 277 -8.99 -2.97 1.13
C GLN A 277 -8.57 -2.88 2.60
N GLY A 278 -7.24 -2.96 2.87
CA GLY A 278 -6.70 -2.93 4.23
C GLY A 278 -7.13 -1.71 5.04
N GLU A 279 -7.25 -0.55 4.39
CA GLU A 279 -7.73 0.68 5.03
C GLU A 279 -9.16 0.59 5.56
N ASP A 280 -10.01 -0.25 4.96
CA ASP A 280 -11.39 -0.45 5.40
C ASP A 280 -11.47 -1.22 6.73
N VAL A 281 -10.50 -2.10 6.99
CA VAL A 281 -10.39 -2.81 8.28
C VAL A 281 -10.06 -1.85 9.40
N VAL A 282 -9.12 -0.94 9.15
CA VAL A 282 -8.64 0.03 10.14
C VAL A 282 -9.66 1.15 10.36
N ALA A 283 -10.36 1.57 9.31
CA ALA A 283 -11.33 2.66 9.39
C ALA A 283 -12.58 2.33 10.20
N GLY A 284 -12.86 1.05 10.43
CA GLY A 284 -14.04 0.62 11.20
C GLY A 284 -15.39 0.93 10.56
N VAL A 285 -15.40 1.16 9.25
CA VAL A 285 -16.63 1.49 8.50
C VAL A 285 -17.58 0.30 8.40
N ARG A 286 -17.02 -0.90 8.38
CA ARG A 286 -17.74 -2.18 8.37
C ARG A 286 -17.29 -3.01 9.56
N THR A 287 -18.20 -3.81 10.12
CA THR A 287 -17.85 -4.75 11.20
C THR A 287 -17.02 -5.90 10.65
N PRO A 288 -15.75 -6.07 11.07
CA PRO A 288 -14.93 -7.18 10.63
C PRO A 288 -15.45 -8.52 11.18
N MET A 289 -15.18 -9.59 10.44
CA MET A 289 -15.40 -10.96 10.88
C MET A 289 -14.18 -11.46 11.64
N HIS A 290 -14.41 -12.37 12.60
CA HIS A 290 -13.31 -13.03 13.30
C HIS A 290 -12.51 -13.90 12.30
N ILE A 291 -11.20 -14.00 12.49
CA ILE A 291 -10.31 -14.73 11.57
C ILE A 291 -10.72 -16.21 11.40
N SER A 292 -11.33 -16.82 12.39
CA SER A 292 -11.83 -18.22 12.30
C SER A 292 -12.92 -18.40 11.24
N GLU A 293 -13.67 -17.35 10.92
CA GLU A 293 -14.73 -17.39 9.90
C GLU A 293 -14.18 -17.38 8.47
N MET A 294 -12.88 -17.07 8.32
CA MET A 294 -12.19 -17.11 7.02
C MET A 294 -12.18 -18.51 6.41
N GLU A 295 -12.21 -19.58 7.24
CA GLU A 295 -12.24 -20.96 6.77
C GLU A 295 -13.47 -21.25 5.91
N GLU A 296 -14.62 -20.69 6.26
CA GLU A 296 -15.85 -20.87 5.47
C GLU A 296 -15.83 -20.05 4.16
N LYS A 297 -15.29 -18.84 4.22
CA LYS A 297 -15.28 -17.92 3.07
C LYS A 297 -14.19 -18.24 2.07
N PHE A 298 -13.00 -18.57 2.55
CA PHE A 298 -11.79 -18.79 1.74
C PHE A 298 -11.05 -20.05 2.24
N PRO A 299 -11.60 -21.25 2.07
CA PRO A 299 -11.03 -22.46 2.67
C PRO A 299 -9.60 -22.76 2.23
N GLU A 300 -9.29 -22.60 0.94
CA GLU A 300 -7.95 -22.85 0.40
C GLU A 300 -6.95 -21.78 0.86
N ALA A 301 -7.34 -20.50 0.79
CA ALA A 301 -6.50 -19.40 1.27
C ALA A 301 -6.26 -19.48 2.77
N PHE A 302 -7.27 -19.88 3.54
CA PHE A 302 -7.13 -20.06 5.00
C PHE A 302 -6.18 -21.20 5.35
N ALA A 303 -6.26 -22.32 4.65
CA ALA A 303 -5.33 -23.43 4.83
C ALA A 303 -3.88 -23.01 4.53
N GLN A 304 -3.68 -22.28 3.45
CA GLN A 304 -2.37 -21.73 3.09
C GLN A 304 -1.90 -20.70 4.13
N PHE A 305 -2.78 -19.84 4.62
CA PHE A 305 -2.47 -18.85 5.65
C PHE A 305 -2.00 -19.52 6.96
N LYS A 306 -2.67 -20.57 7.39
CA LYS A 306 -2.23 -21.35 8.57
C LYS A 306 -0.82 -21.92 8.38
N GLU A 307 -0.51 -22.42 7.19
CA GLU A 307 0.84 -22.93 6.89
C GLU A 307 1.88 -21.80 6.91
N VAL A 308 1.57 -20.65 6.32
CA VAL A 308 2.43 -19.45 6.39
C VAL A 308 2.69 -19.04 7.83
N CYS A 309 1.68 -19.04 8.69
CA CYS A 309 1.82 -18.72 10.10
C CYS A 309 2.80 -19.65 10.82
N LYS A 310 2.74 -20.94 10.55
CA LYS A 310 3.69 -21.93 11.11
C LYS A 310 5.11 -21.67 10.63
N ILE A 311 5.29 -21.42 9.36
CA ILE A 311 6.60 -21.13 8.76
C ILE A 311 7.20 -19.90 9.40
N LEU A 312 6.44 -18.80 9.50
CA LEU A 312 6.92 -17.53 10.03
C LEU A 312 7.23 -17.60 11.52
N GLU A 313 6.34 -18.17 12.34
CA GLU A 313 6.57 -18.30 13.78
C GLU A 313 7.79 -19.18 14.06
N SER A 314 7.95 -20.29 13.35
CA SER A 314 9.11 -21.17 13.48
C SER A 314 10.40 -20.50 13.03
N HIS A 315 10.35 -19.74 11.95
CA HIS A 315 11.52 -19.06 11.38
C HIS A 315 12.04 -17.94 12.27
N TYR A 316 11.14 -17.07 12.75
CA TYR A 316 11.50 -15.96 13.63
C TYR A 316 11.60 -16.37 15.10
N ARG A 317 11.06 -17.53 15.48
CA ARG A 317 11.00 -18.02 16.86
C ARG A 317 10.28 -17.04 17.80
N ASP A 318 9.27 -16.39 17.26
CA ASP A 318 8.45 -15.40 17.97
C ASP A 318 7.05 -15.35 17.34
N MET A 319 6.07 -14.87 18.09
CA MET A 319 4.75 -14.60 17.56
C MET A 319 4.82 -13.57 16.44
N GLN A 320 3.91 -13.67 15.49
CA GLN A 320 3.87 -12.79 14.34
C GLN A 320 2.58 -11.98 14.30
N ASP A 321 2.71 -10.73 13.89
CA ASP A 321 1.60 -9.81 13.56
C ASP A 321 1.60 -9.63 12.05
N MET A 322 0.55 -10.10 11.39
CA MET A 322 0.54 -10.25 9.94
C MET A 322 -0.63 -9.49 9.30
N GLU A 323 -0.34 -8.94 8.13
CA GLU A 323 -1.36 -8.41 7.22
C GLU A 323 -1.38 -9.26 5.95
N PHE A 324 -2.58 -9.55 5.46
CA PHE A 324 -2.76 -10.34 4.24
C PHE A 324 -3.93 -9.84 3.40
N THR A 325 -3.92 -10.24 2.14
CA THR A 325 -5.01 -10.00 1.19
C THR A 325 -5.32 -11.28 0.44
N VAL A 326 -6.58 -11.51 0.15
CA VAL A 326 -7.06 -12.57 -0.72
C VAL A 326 -7.63 -11.93 -1.98
N GLU A 327 -7.02 -12.21 -3.13
CA GLU A 327 -7.47 -11.74 -4.44
C GLU A 327 -7.94 -12.93 -5.27
N HIS A 328 -9.24 -13.01 -5.55
CA HIS A 328 -9.86 -14.13 -6.27
C HIS A 328 -9.44 -15.49 -5.70
N GLY A 329 -9.55 -15.65 -4.38
CA GLY A 329 -9.20 -16.88 -3.67
C GLY A 329 -7.70 -17.10 -3.45
N LYS A 330 -6.83 -16.27 -4.00
CA LYS A 330 -5.38 -16.37 -3.87
C LYS A 330 -4.85 -15.52 -2.71
N LEU A 331 -4.11 -16.17 -1.81
CA LEU A 331 -3.50 -15.50 -0.65
C LEU A 331 -2.25 -14.69 -1.06
N TYR A 332 -2.15 -13.48 -0.51
CA TYR A 332 -0.94 -12.66 -0.54
C TYR A 332 -0.59 -12.16 0.86
N MET A 333 0.68 -12.31 1.24
CA MET A 333 1.21 -11.75 2.48
C MET A 333 1.74 -10.35 2.22
N LEU A 334 1.28 -9.37 2.98
CA LEU A 334 1.66 -7.97 2.82
C LEU A 334 2.64 -7.49 3.89
N GLN A 335 2.58 -8.09 5.09
CA GLN A 335 3.43 -7.69 6.22
C GLN A 335 3.50 -8.80 7.26
N THR A 336 4.64 -8.88 7.91
CA THR A 336 4.82 -9.62 9.15
C THR A 336 5.71 -8.86 10.13
#